data_50ac4d38b4a0d138ecbc9bfd2f72c014
#
_entry.id   50ac4d38b4a0d138ecbc9bfd2f72c014
#
_cell.length_a   1.000
_cell.length_b   1.000
_cell.length_c   1.000
_cell.angle_alpha   90.00
_cell.angle_beta   90.00
_cell.angle_gamma   90.00
#
_symmetry.space_group_name_H-M   'P 1'
#
loop_
_entity.id
_entity.type
_entity.pdbx_description
1 polymer ?
#
loop_
_entity_poly.entity_id
_entity_poly.type
_entity_poly.pdbx_seq_one_letter_code
_entity_poly.pdbx_strand_id
1 'polypeptide(L)'
;MAEVFVSMEGKPPPLDADSAAARQPGKQPIDKTTIMMRLRITRGTFSSMSETSVRRKQKRARKVHAGAPANNFSADYFRKFYLDTATRVVTPAEMRSRAALIASALRQCQIPVRRILDAGCGIGLLRRPFLQFLPRARYTGLEASEYLCSRFGWSRGSIVDFAPRRPFDLVVCYDVLQYLPDAEAAAAIANLRLLSRAALYVSALTIEDWRKNCDRSRTDRAVHLRSGAWYRRRLQKSFRYVGFGIWLRKNVTAILWEMERS
;
A
#
# COMPACT_ATOMS: atom_id res chain seq x y z
N MET A 1 -8.62 0.17 -49.30
CA MET A 1 -10.07 -0.10 -49.28
C MET A 1 -10.54 0.19 -47.87
N ALA A 2 -11.05 1.36 -47.81
CA ALA A 2 -12.34 1.85 -47.32
C ALA A 2 -12.52 1.73 -45.79
N GLU A 3 -12.34 2.90 -45.18
CA GLU A 3 -12.85 3.32 -43.90
C GLU A 3 -14.37 3.18 -43.82
N VAL A 4 -14.89 2.75 -42.69
CA VAL A 4 -16.28 3.02 -42.30
C VAL A 4 -16.28 3.70 -40.93
N PHE A 5 -16.36 5.03 -40.96
CA PHE A 5 -16.78 5.87 -39.86
C PHE A 5 -18.30 5.73 -39.70
N VAL A 6 -18.76 5.32 -38.53
CA VAL A 6 -20.16 5.49 -38.11
C VAL A 6 -20.18 6.50 -36.97
N SER A 7 -20.57 7.72 -37.34
CA SER A 7 -21.00 8.78 -36.44
C SER A 7 -22.39 8.45 -35.90
N MET A 8 -22.55 8.40 -34.57
CA MET A 8 -23.86 8.46 -33.93
C MET A 8 -23.86 9.61 -32.92
N GLU A 9 -24.25 10.77 -33.43
CA GLU A 9 -24.80 11.85 -32.62
C GLU A 9 -26.24 11.50 -32.23
N GLY A 10 -26.46 11.23 -30.96
CA GLY A 10 -27.76 11.05 -30.33
C GLY A 10 -27.94 12.03 -29.19
N LYS A 11 -28.70 13.10 -29.44
CA LYS A 11 -29.13 14.10 -28.45
C LYS A 11 -30.05 13.42 -27.43
N PRO A 12 -29.88 13.64 -26.09
CA PRO A 12 -30.81 13.11 -25.10
C PRO A 12 -32.13 13.91 -25.14
N PRO A 13 -33.29 13.26 -24.83
CA PRO A 13 -34.58 13.92 -24.77
C PRO A 13 -34.71 14.81 -23.54
N PRO A 14 -35.61 15.82 -23.56
CA PRO A 14 -35.83 16.72 -22.44
C PRO A 14 -36.59 16.03 -21.31
N LEU A 15 -36.19 16.34 -20.07
CA LEU A 15 -36.88 15.92 -18.86
C LEU A 15 -38.10 16.85 -18.65
N ASP A 16 -39.28 16.30 -18.76
CA ASP A 16 -40.54 16.99 -18.39
C ASP A 16 -40.62 17.12 -16.86
N ALA A 17 -40.81 18.35 -16.45
CA ALA A 17 -41.24 18.69 -15.09
C ALA A 17 -42.76 18.52 -15.03
N ASP A 18 -43.23 17.57 -14.20
CA ASP A 18 -44.43 17.82 -13.38
C ASP A 18 -44.73 16.71 -12.36
N SER A 19 -45.09 17.24 -11.17
CA SER A 19 -45.96 16.67 -10.14
C SER A 19 -45.62 15.36 -9.48
N ALA A 20 -45.21 15.42 -8.19
CA ALA A 20 -46.03 14.88 -7.12
C ALA A 20 -45.40 15.18 -5.74
N ALA A 21 -46.07 16.02 -4.99
CA ALA A 21 -45.86 16.23 -3.55
C ALA A 21 -46.08 14.91 -2.79
N ALA A 22 -45.02 14.34 -2.19
CA ALA A 22 -45.13 13.27 -1.23
C ALA A 22 -44.51 13.71 0.12
N ARG A 23 -45.36 13.67 1.12
CA ARG A 23 -45.22 14.12 2.51
C ARG A 23 -43.96 13.50 3.18
N GLN A 24 -43.21 14.38 3.85
CA GLN A 24 -42.15 13.97 4.78
C GLN A 24 -42.79 13.33 6.04
N PRO A 25 -42.31 12.18 6.51
CA PRO A 25 -42.63 11.70 7.87
C PRO A 25 -41.77 12.44 8.90
N GLY A 26 -42.43 12.87 9.98
CA GLY A 26 -41.90 13.72 11.03
C GLY A 26 -40.71 13.13 11.76
N LYS A 27 -39.81 14.02 12.11
CA LYS A 27 -38.72 13.80 13.06
C LYS A 27 -39.30 13.56 14.45
N GLN A 28 -39.20 12.33 14.98
CA GLN A 28 -39.32 12.08 16.40
C GLN A 28 -37.98 12.31 17.09
N PRO A 29 -37.94 12.96 18.26
CA PRO A 29 -36.70 13.15 19.02
C PRO A 29 -36.28 11.81 19.67
N ILE A 30 -35.04 11.42 19.46
CA ILE A 30 -34.42 10.28 20.14
C ILE A 30 -34.08 10.71 21.56
N ASP A 31 -34.72 10.08 22.52
CA ASP A 31 -34.50 10.21 23.96
C ASP A 31 -33.05 9.83 24.34
N LYS A 32 -32.38 10.76 25.01
CA LYS A 32 -30.99 10.61 25.50
C LYS A 32 -30.96 9.99 26.90
N THR A 33 -31.61 8.88 27.12
CA THR A 33 -31.49 8.23 28.43
C THR A 33 -31.37 6.73 28.26
N THR A 34 -30.30 6.21 28.90
CA THR A 34 -30.02 4.82 29.16
C THR A 34 -29.30 4.06 28.05
N ILE A 35 -27.95 3.94 28.19
CA ILE A 35 -27.21 2.71 28.41
C ILE A 35 -25.80 3.09 28.91
N MET A 36 -25.70 3.26 30.23
CA MET A 36 -24.42 3.14 30.94
C MET A 36 -24.18 1.66 31.21
N MET A 37 -23.54 0.95 30.30
CA MET A 37 -23.03 -0.39 30.58
C MET A 37 -21.64 -0.25 31.16
N ARG A 38 -21.53 -0.46 32.48
CA ARG A 38 -20.28 -0.51 33.24
C ARG A 38 -19.41 -1.63 32.69
N LEU A 39 -18.38 -1.30 31.92
CA LEU A 39 -17.23 -2.18 31.69
C LEU A 39 -16.34 -2.13 32.94
N ARG A 40 -16.36 -3.22 33.71
CA ARG A 40 -15.32 -3.50 34.73
C ARG A 40 -14.00 -3.76 33.99
N ILE A 41 -13.12 -2.79 34.00
CA ILE A 41 -11.72 -2.98 33.60
C ILE A 41 -11.04 -3.68 34.77
N THR A 42 -10.78 -4.97 34.63
CA THR A 42 -9.84 -5.68 35.51
C THR A 42 -8.45 -5.15 35.19
N ARG A 43 -7.84 -4.49 36.17
CA ARG A 43 -6.43 -4.08 36.16
C ARG A 43 -5.55 -5.34 36.13
N GLY A 44 -5.17 -5.77 34.93
CA GLY A 44 -4.05 -6.67 34.74
C GLY A 44 -2.76 -5.88 34.96
N THR A 45 -1.94 -6.33 35.87
CA THR A 45 -0.64 -5.80 36.26
C THR A 45 0.27 -5.73 35.02
N PHE A 46 0.54 -4.51 34.55
CA PHE A 46 1.55 -4.26 33.53
C PHE A 46 2.93 -4.44 34.21
N SER A 47 3.55 -5.61 33.98
CA SER A 47 4.95 -5.83 34.34
C SER A 47 5.79 -4.89 33.50
N SER A 48 6.47 -3.97 34.16
CA SER A 48 7.41 -3.02 33.56
C SER A 48 8.57 -3.78 32.92
N MET A 49 8.55 -3.96 31.62
CA MET A 49 9.75 -4.37 30.88
C MET A 49 10.76 -3.22 30.94
N SER A 50 11.91 -3.44 31.60
CA SER A 50 12.96 -2.45 31.77
C SER A 50 13.47 -1.92 30.42
N GLU A 51 13.74 -0.61 30.33
CA GLU A 51 14.30 0.07 29.15
C GLU A 51 15.56 -0.59 28.59
N THR A 52 16.31 -1.30 29.43
CA THR A 52 17.47 -2.11 29.05
C THR A 52 17.13 -3.27 28.11
N SER A 53 15.95 -3.89 28.23
CA SER A 53 15.52 -4.99 27.36
C SER A 53 15.18 -4.49 25.94
N VAL A 54 14.56 -3.31 25.83
CA VAL A 54 14.22 -2.69 24.54
C VAL A 54 15.49 -2.23 23.81
N ARG A 55 16.46 -1.61 24.52
CA ARG A 55 17.75 -1.22 23.95
C ARG A 55 18.60 -2.42 23.51
N ARG A 56 18.53 -3.54 24.21
CA ARG A 56 19.27 -4.77 23.86
C ARG A 56 18.67 -5.45 22.61
N LYS A 57 17.36 -5.44 22.44
CA LYS A 57 16.69 -5.91 21.20
C LYS A 57 17.00 -4.99 20.01
N GLN A 58 17.03 -3.66 20.20
CA GLN A 58 17.41 -2.71 19.15
C GLN A 58 18.89 -2.82 18.74
N LYS A 59 19.83 -3.05 19.70
CA LYS A 59 21.24 -3.31 19.35
C LYS A 59 21.44 -4.63 18.63
N ARG A 60 20.66 -5.68 18.94
CA ARG A 60 20.73 -6.97 18.23
C ARG A 60 20.17 -6.89 16.82
N ALA A 61 19.13 -6.10 16.59
CA ALA A 61 18.58 -5.84 15.26
C ALA A 61 19.58 -5.08 14.36
N ARG A 62 20.35 -4.14 14.91
CA ARG A 62 21.39 -3.40 14.17
C ARG A 62 22.55 -4.25 13.65
N LYS A 63 22.79 -5.44 14.19
CA LYS A 63 23.95 -6.30 13.83
C LYS A 63 23.66 -7.30 12.73
N VAL A 64 22.40 -7.42 12.28
CA VAL A 64 21.99 -8.37 11.23
C VAL A 64 21.96 -7.75 9.81
N HIS A 65 22.08 -6.44 9.69
CA HIS A 65 21.91 -5.73 8.41
C HIS A 65 23.22 -5.32 7.71
N ALA A 66 24.31 -6.02 7.96
CA ALA A 66 25.53 -5.86 7.18
C ALA A 66 25.50 -6.83 6.00
N GLY A 67 24.73 -6.53 4.93
CA GLY A 67 24.72 -7.48 3.82
C GLY A 67 23.81 -7.21 2.62
N ALA A 68 23.12 -6.10 2.52
CA ALA A 68 22.61 -5.70 1.22
C ALA A 68 23.71 -4.94 0.50
N PRO A 69 24.10 -5.31 -0.74
CA PRO A 69 25.07 -4.52 -1.47
C PRO A 69 24.44 -3.13 -1.71
N ALA A 70 24.92 -2.12 -0.99
CA ALA A 70 24.52 -0.72 -1.11
C ALA A 70 24.72 -0.15 -2.53
N ASN A 71 25.35 -0.91 -3.40
CA ASN A 71 25.79 -0.51 -4.73
C ASN A 71 24.77 -0.76 -5.86
N ASN A 72 23.70 -1.52 -5.64
CA ASN A 72 22.74 -1.81 -6.71
C ASN A 72 21.74 -0.67 -6.98
N PHE A 73 21.65 0.33 -6.11
CA PHE A 73 20.67 1.44 -6.21
C PHE A 73 21.38 2.78 -6.40
N SER A 74 22.29 2.84 -7.37
CA SER A 74 23.05 4.04 -7.75
C SER A 74 22.22 5.00 -8.61
N ALA A 75 22.78 6.20 -8.88
CA ALA A 75 22.19 7.16 -9.82
C ALA A 75 21.97 6.55 -11.21
N ASP A 76 22.91 5.72 -11.70
CA ASP A 76 22.82 5.06 -13.00
C ASP A 76 21.73 4.00 -13.03
N TYR A 77 21.53 3.26 -11.93
CA TYR A 77 20.40 2.35 -11.77
C TYR A 77 19.07 3.07 -11.97
N PHE A 78 18.85 4.17 -11.25
CA PHE A 78 17.60 4.93 -11.36
C PHE A 78 17.44 5.63 -12.71
N ARG A 79 18.53 6.09 -13.32
CA ARG A 79 18.48 6.64 -14.68
C ARG A 79 17.96 5.57 -15.64
N LYS A 80 18.57 4.39 -15.67
CA LYS A 80 18.22 3.29 -16.56
C LYS A 80 16.79 2.81 -16.38
N PHE A 81 16.39 2.50 -15.15
CA PHE A 81 15.12 1.81 -14.89
C PHE A 81 13.92 2.73 -14.67
N TYR A 82 14.14 4.05 -14.44
CA TYR A 82 13.05 4.97 -14.10
C TYR A 82 12.99 6.24 -14.92
N LEU A 83 14.13 6.77 -15.38
CA LEU A 83 14.18 8.08 -16.04
C LEU A 83 14.30 7.99 -17.55
N ASP A 84 15.10 7.08 -18.06
CA ASP A 84 15.29 6.90 -19.50
C ASP A 84 14.04 6.29 -20.13
N THR A 85 13.44 6.98 -21.07
CA THR A 85 12.20 6.57 -21.75
C THR A 85 12.35 5.28 -22.54
N ALA A 86 13.57 4.97 -23.03
CA ALA A 86 13.85 3.76 -23.80
C ALA A 86 13.94 2.50 -22.92
N THR A 87 14.38 2.65 -21.66
CA THR A 87 14.72 1.51 -20.80
C THR A 87 13.89 1.43 -19.51
N ARG A 88 13.15 2.49 -19.14
CA ARG A 88 12.37 2.51 -17.90
C ARG A 88 11.36 1.37 -17.85
N VAL A 89 11.21 0.79 -16.67
CA VAL A 89 10.32 -0.34 -16.40
C VAL A 89 8.90 0.09 -15.99
N VAL A 90 8.74 1.34 -15.56
CA VAL A 90 7.45 1.92 -15.16
C VAL A 90 7.30 3.34 -15.69
N THR A 91 6.08 3.74 -15.97
CA THR A 91 5.77 5.10 -16.42
C THR A 91 4.99 5.89 -15.36
N PRO A 92 5.04 7.23 -15.38
CA PRO A 92 4.20 8.06 -14.53
C PRO A 92 2.70 7.79 -14.71
N ALA A 93 2.26 7.46 -15.93
CA ALA A 93 0.87 7.14 -16.24
C ALA A 93 0.42 5.83 -15.56
N GLU A 94 1.23 4.78 -15.61
CA GLU A 94 0.96 3.52 -14.91
C GLU A 94 0.90 3.71 -13.39
N MET A 95 1.83 4.50 -12.82
CA MET A 95 1.82 4.79 -11.39
C MET A 95 0.60 5.63 -10.99
N ARG A 96 0.15 6.55 -11.83
CA ARG A 96 -1.09 7.28 -11.62
C ARG A 96 -2.31 6.36 -11.64
N SER A 97 -2.41 5.46 -12.61
CA SER A 97 -3.50 4.48 -12.70
C SER A 97 -3.51 3.54 -11.49
N ARG A 98 -2.35 3.10 -11.04
CA ARG A 98 -2.19 2.26 -9.84
C ARG A 98 -2.65 2.99 -8.58
N ALA A 99 -2.24 4.23 -8.38
CA ALA A 99 -2.69 5.04 -7.25
C ALA A 99 -4.20 5.30 -7.28
N ALA A 100 -4.79 5.52 -8.47
CA ALA A 100 -6.23 5.67 -8.66
C ALA A 100 -6.99 4.40 -8.27
N LEU A 101 -6.54 3.24 -8.74
CA LEU A 101 -7.10 1.93 -8.40
C LEU A 101 -7.09 1.71 -6.88
N ILE A 102 -5.94 1.88 -6.22
CA ILE A 102 -5.79 1.70 -4.78
C ILE A 102 -6.72 2.66 -4.02
N ALA A 103 -6.70 3.95 -4.36
CA ALA A 103 -7.52 4.95 -3.70
C ALA A 103 -9.02 4.69 -3.88
N SER A 104 -9.46 4.25 -5.06
CA SER A 104 -10.86 3.93 -5.35
C SER A 104 -11.32 2.68 -4.60
N ALA A 105 -10.51 1.62 -4.60
CA ALA A 105 -10.80 0.40 -3.85
C ALA A 105 -10.94 0.68 -2.33
N LEU A 106 -10.03 1.48 -1.75
CA LEU A 106 -10.12 1.82 -0.33
C LEU A 106 -11.33 2.69 0.00
N ARG A 107 -11.74 3.60 -0.89
CA ARG A 107 -12.99 4.35 -0.75
C ARG A 107 -14.22 3.45 -0.82
N GLN A 108 -14.24 2.51 -1.77
CA GLN A 108 -15.31 1.52 -1.89
C GLN A 108 -15.44 0.68 -0.61
N CYS A 109 -14.33 0.24 -0.04
CA CYS A 109 -14.30 -0.47 1.24
C CYS A 109 -14.55 0.42 2.47
N GLN A 110 -14.78 1.73 2.29
CA GLN A 110 -14.93 2.73 3.34
C GLN A 110 -13.73 2.79 4.32
N ILE A 111 -12.53 2.57 3.82
CA ILE A 111 -11.29 2.68 4.59
C ILE A 111 -10.77 4.12 4.54
N PRO A 112 -10.80 4.87 5.66
CA PRO A 112 -10.25 6.22 5.68
C PRO A 112 -8.73 6.19 5.67
N VAL A 113 -8.11 6.95 4.75
CA VAL A 113 -6.65 7.05 4.64
C VAL A 113 -6.20 8.46 4.99
N ARG A 114 -5.45 8.60 6.08
CA ARG A 114 -4.85 9.85 6.55
C ARG A 114 -3.32 9.80 6.50
N ARG A 115 -2.74 8.63 6.54
CA ARG A 115 -1.29 8.42 6.55
C ARG A 115 -0.93 7.31 5.58
N ILE A 116 -0.05 7.63 4.64
CA ILE A 116 0.46 6.69 3.62
C ILE A 116 1.96 6.50 3.87
N LEU A 117 2.41 5.26 3.90
CA LEU A 117 3.81 4.88 3.76
C LEU A 117 4.01 4.27 2.38
N ASP A 118 4.94 4.82 1.62
CA ASP A 118 5.46 4.21 0.39
C ASP A 118 6.84 3.62 0.71
N ALA A 119 6.88 2.30 0.88
CA ALA A 119 8.06 1.58 1.33
C ALA A 119 8.86 1.09 0.12
N GLY A 120 10.06 1.67 -0.07
CA GLY A 120 10.85 1.59 -1.28
C GLY A 120 10.29 2.52 -2.35
N CYS A 121 10.08 3.79 -1.97
CA CYS A 121 9.38 4.76 -2.81
C CYS A 121 10.16 5.19 -4.07
N GLY A 122 11.42 4.82 -4.20
CA GLY A 122 12.26 5.13 -5.35
C GLY A 122 12.29 6.63 -5.63
N ILE A 123 12.05 7.02 -6.88
CA ILE A 123 11.98 8.44 -7.30
C ILE A 123 10.63 9.12 -6.95
N GLY A 124 9.73 8.44 -6.24
CA GLY A 124 8.49 9.00 -5.71
C GLY A 124 7.35 9.14 -6.72
N LEU A 125 7.27 8.29 -7.72
CA LEU A 125 6.24 8.35 -8.77
C LEU A 125 4.81 8.25 -8.22
N LEU A 126 4.60 7.61 -7.07
CA LEU A 126 3.29 7.47 -6.43
C LEU A 126 2.89 8.69 -5.56
N ARG A 127 3.84 9.54 -5.15
CA ARG A 127 3.56 10.64 -4.21
C ARG A 127 2.49 11.59 -4.73
N ARG A 128 2.73 12.19 -5.91
CA ARG A 128 1.78 13.16 -6.49
C ARG A 128 0.40 12.56 -6.76
N PRO A 129 0.28 11.38 -7.40
CA PRO A 129 -1.01 10.73 -7.60
C PRO A 129 -1.75 10.43 -6.29
N PHE A 130 -1.08 9.88 -5.27
CA PHE A 130 -1.76 9.61 -4.00
C PHE A 130 -2.27 10.89 -3.33
N LEU A 131 -1.50 11.96 -3.31
CA LEU A 131 -1.95 13.23 -2.73
C LEU A 131 -3.11 13.85 -3.53
N GLN A 132 -3.19 13.59 -4.83
CA GLN A 132 -4.31 13.99 -5.66
C GLN A 132 -5.59 13.18 -5.36
N PHE A 133 -5.48 11.84 -5.29
CA PHE A 133 -6.64 10.97 -5.07
C PHE A 133 -7.05 10.86 -3.60
N LEU A 134 -6.14 11.13 -2.67
CA LEU A 134 -6.33 11.10 -1.21
C LEU A 134 -5.84 12.42 -0.58
N PRO A 135 -6.50 13.56 -0.87
CA PRO A 135 -5.96 14.90 -0.56
C PRO A 135 -5.81 15.17 0.94
N ARG A 136 -6.49 14.39 1.79
CA ARG A 136 -6.40 14.51 3.25
C ARG A 136 -5.29 13.62 3.85
N ALA A 137 -4.57 12.87 3.02
CA ALA A 137 -3.50 11.97 3.49
C ALA A 137 -2.16 12.70 3.56
N ARG A 138 -1.33 12.30 4.53
CA ARG A 138 0.09 12.64 4.60
C ARG A 138 0.90 11.49 4.05
N TYR A 139 1.78 11.79 3.11
CA TYR A 139 2.64 10.80 2.47
C TYR A 139 4.03 10.79 3.13
N THR A 140 4.52 9.59 3.39
CA THR A 140 5.89 9.32 3.86
C THR A 140 6.55 8.36 2.87
N GLY A 141 7.67 8.77 2.27
CA GLY A 141 8.53 7.88 1.49
C GLY A 141 9.59 7.27 2.38
N LEU A 142 9.74 5.96 2.33
CA LEU A 142 10.85 5.20 2.94
C LEU A 142 11.72 4.63 1.83
N GLU A 143 13.03 4.87 1.90
CA GLU A 143 13.95 4.45 0.85
C GLU A 143 15.30 4.00 1.46
N ALA A 144 15.89 2.97 0.88
CA ALA A 144 17.19 2.47 1.30
C ALA A 144 18.36 3.21 0.61
N SER A 145 18.14 3.70 -0.61
CA SER A 145 19.15 4.43 -1.39
C SER A 145 19.47 5.78 -0.78
N GLU A 146 20.72 5.94 -0.35
CA GLU A 146 21.21 7.23 0.17
C GLU A 146 21.11 8.34 -0.88
N TYR A 147 21.40 8.01 -2.14
CA TYR A 147 21.29 8.94 -3.26
C TYR A 147 19.89 9.51 -3.39
N LEU A 148 18.84 8.67 -3.32
CA LEU A 148 17.46 9.14 -3.42
C LEU A 148 16.99 9.86 -2.15
N CYS A 149 17.40 9.40 -0.98
CA CYS A 149 17.07 10.07 0.27
C CYS A 149 17.60 11.50 0.29
N SER A 150 18.85 11.68 -0.10
CA SER A 150 19.47 13.01 -0.18
C SER A 150 18.80 13.90 -1.24
N ARG A 151 18.43 13.33 -2.40
CA ARG A 151 17.85 14.07 -3.51
C ARG A 151 16.38 14.48 -3.28
N PHE A 152 15.58 13.65 -2.64
CA PHE A 152 14.13 13.84 -2.53
C PHE A 152 13.63 14.04 -1.09
N GLY A 153 14.52 13.99 -0.09
CA GLY A 153 14.17 14.15 1.32
C GLY A 153 13.36 12.98 1.87
N TRP A 154 13.59 11.76 1.36
CA TRP A 154 12.93 10.57 1.88
C TRP A 154 13.47 10.15 3.25
N SER A 155 12.64 9.45 4.03
CA SER A 155 13.12 8.76 5.23
C SER A 155 14.05 7.63 4.84
N ARG A 156 15.32 7.67 5.29
CA ARG A 156 16.28 6.59 5.04
C ARG A 156 15.99 5.42 5.96
N GLY A 157 15.88 4.22 5.39
CA GLY A 157 15.69 2.99 6.17
C GLY A 157 15.28 1.79 5.33
N SER A 158 15.25 0.63 5.99
CA SER A 158 14.81 -0.63 5.40
C SER A 158 13.40 -0.98 5.88
N ILE A 159 12.61 -1.54 4.96
CA ILE A 159 11.30 -2.10 5.30
C ILE A 159 11.39 -3.26 6.30
N VAL A 160 12.57 -3.85 6.44
CA VAL A 160 12.82 -4.98 7.34
C VAL A 160 12.67 -4.58 8.81
N ASP A 161 13.11 -3.37 9.17
CA ASP A 161 13.22 -2.91 10.57
C ASP A 161 12.69 -1.49 10.82
N PHE A 162 12.12 -0.83 9.81
CA PHE A 162 11.53 0.49 9.99
C PHE A 162 10.45 0.48 11.07
N ALA A 163 10.61 1.30 12.09
CA ALA A 163 9.75 1.34 13.27
C ALA A 163 9.29 2.78 13.58
N PRO A 164 8.24 3.28 12.94
CA PRO A 164 7.68 4.60 13.21
C PRO A 164 6.89 4.59 14.53
N ARG A 165 6.72 5.79 15.14
CA ARG A 165 5.92 5.94 16.37
C ARG A 165 4.47 5.50 16.21
N ARG A 166 3.90 5.61 15.02
CA ARG A 166 2.49 5.28 14.71
C ARG A 166 2.41 4.56 13.36
N PRO A 167 1.61 3.52 13.24
CA PRO A 167 1.39 2.83 11.96
C PRO A 167 0.66 3.72 10.96
N PHE A 168 0.63 3.28 9.72
CA PHE A 168 0.01 3.97 8.58
C PHE A 168 -1.34 3.33 8.23
N ASP A 169 -2.26 4.11 7.68
CA ASP A 169 -3.55 3.61 7.23
C ASP A 169 -3.40 2.78 5.96
N LEU A 170 -2.54 3.25 5.05
CA LEU A 170 -2.12 2.56 3.84
C LEU A 170 -0.60 2.42 3.84
N VAL A 171 -0.11 1.21 3.65
CA VAL A 171 1.27 0.92 3.32
C VAL A 171 1.32 0.42 1.88
N VAL A 172 2.22 0.98 1.08
CA VAL A 172 2.51 0.53 -0.28
C VAL A 172 3.90 -0.10 -0.28
N CYS A 173 4.02 -1.31 -0.81
CA CYS A 173 5.28 -2.01 -1.01
C CYS A 173 5.26 -2.55 -2.45
N TYR A 174 5.73 -1.72 -3.38
CA TYR A 174 5.71 -2.00 -4.80
C TYR A 174 7.11 -2.30 -5.31
N ASP A 175 7.31 -3.50 -5.83
CA ASP A 175 8.58 -3.98 -6.41
C ASP A 175 9.81 -3.86 -5.50
N VAL A 176 9.66 -4.18 -4.21
CA VAL A 176 10.72 -4.11 -3.20
C VAL A 176 11.15 -5.50 -2.72
N LEU A 177 10.19 -6.37 -2.42
CA LEU A 177 10.45 -7.63 -1.73
C LEU A 177 11.34 -8.59 -2.52
N GLN A 178 11.37 -8.49 -3.86
CA GLN A 178 12.24 -9.30 -4.69
C GLN A 178 13.72 -8.96 -4.56
N TYR A 179 14.08 -7.79 -4.02
CA TYR A 179 15.47 -7.40 -3.79
C TYR A 179 16.05 -7.92 -2.47
N LEU A 180 15.20 -8.44 -1.60
CA LEU A 180 15.59 -8.93 -0.29
C LEU A 180 15.84 -10.44 -0.33
N PRO A 181 16.90 -10.96 0.34
CA PRO A 181 17.06 -12.39 0.60
C PRO A 181 15.87 -12.98 1.35
N ASP A 182 15.70 -14.31 1.35
CA ASP A 182 14.50 -14.98 1.89
C ASP A 182 14.18 -14.63 3.34
N ALA A 183 15.20 -14.61 4.20
CA ALA A 183 15.03 -14.26 5.61
C ALA A 183 14.58 -12.81 5.80
N GLU A 184 15.19 -11.88 5.04
CA GLU A 184 14.86 -10.47 5.09
C GLU A 184 13.48 -10.19 4.49
N ALA A 185 13.13 -10.82 3.37
CA ALA A 185 11.79 -10.70 2.78
C ALA A 185 10.71 -11.23 3.72
N ALA A 186 10.97 -12.32 4.45
CA ALA A 186 10.05 -12.82 5.47
C ALA A 186 9.92 -11.84 6.65
N ALA A 187 11.03 -11.26 7.11
CA ALA A 187 11.05 -10.24 8.16
C ALA A 187 10.34 -8.95 7.71
N ALA A 188 10.57 -8.50 6.47
CA ALA A 188 9.88 -7.36 5.87
C ALA A 188 8.36 -7.58 5.84
N ILE A 189 7.86 -8.74 5.42
CA ILE A 189 6.43 -9.05 5.43
C ILE A 189 5.87 -9.03 6.86
N ALA A 190 6.61 -9.55 7.83
CA ALA A 190 6.20 -9.48 9.24
C ALA A 190 6.15 -8.02 9.73
N ASN A 191 7.10 -7.18 9.30
CA ASN A 191 7.11 -5.76 9.64
C ASN A 191 5.99 -4.97 8.94
N LEU A 192 5.65 -5.28 7.67
CA LEU A 192 4.51 -4.70 6.98
C LEU A 192 3.21 -4.82 7.79
N ARG A 193 3.05 -5.92 8.53
CA ARG A 193 1.93 -6.09 9.47
C ARG A 193 1.92 -5.05 10.59
N LEU A 194 3.08 -4.70 11.12
CA LEU A 194 3.21 -3.71 12.18
C LEU A 194 3.05 -2.29 11.66
N LEU A 195 3.53 -2.05 10.44
CA LEU A 195 3.46 -0.76 9.77
C LEU A 195 2.04 -0.42 9.30
N SER A 196 1.23 -1.43 8.93
CA SER A 196 -0.10 -1.24 8.36
C SER A 196 -1.19 -1.36 9.42
N ARG A 197 -1.96 -0.27 9.60
CA ARG A 197 -3.14 -0.25 10.46
C ARG A 197 -4.40 -0.78 9.77
N ALA A 198 -4.58 -0.47 8.50
CA ALA A 198 -5.80 -0.83 7.77
C ALA A 198 -5.53 -1.56 6.46
N ALA A 199 -4.78 -0.97 5.55
CA ALA A 199 -4.58 -1.49 4.20
C ALA A 199 -3.11 -1.61 3.83
N LEU A 200 -2.80 -2.61 3.01
CA LEU A 200 -1.51 -2.86 2.43
C LEU A 200 -1.68 -3.11 0.93
N TYR A 201 -0.90 -2.44 0.11
CA TYR A 201 -0.71 -2.80 -1.29
C TYR A 201 0.66 -3.45 -1.45
N VAL A 202 0.70 -4.65 -2.00
CA VAL A 202 1.95 -5.38 -2.27
C VAL A 202 1.97 -5.86 -3.71
N SER A 203 3.05 -5.56 -4.39
CA SER A 203 3.44 -6.18 -5.65
C SER A 203 4.92 -6.58 -5.56
N ALA A 204 5.25 -7.74 -6.05
CA ALA A 204 6.62 -8.23 -6.15
C ALA A 204 6.74 -9.13 -7.36
N LEU A 205 7.87 -9.09 -8.05
CA LEU A 205 8.15 -9.98 -9.16
C LEU A 205 8.23 -11.43 -8.68
N THR A 206 7.35 -12.28 -9.20
CA THR A 206 7.30 -13.70 -8.86
C THR A 206 7.98 -14.59 -9.91
N ILE A 207 8.25 -15.84 -9.58
CA ILE A 207 8.73 -16.83 -10.56
C ILE A 207 7.74 -16.97 -11.71
N GLU A 208 6.44 -16.95 -11.41
CA GLU A 208 5.36 -17.05 -12.38
C GLU A 208 5.36 -15.85 -13.33
N ASP A 209 5.50 -14.63 -12.78
CA ASP A 209 5.56 -13.39 -13.57
C ASP A 209 6.83 -13.33 -14.41
N TRP A 210 7.97 -13.73 -13.87
CA TRP A 210 9.22 -13.83 -14.60
C TRP A 210 9.11 -14.74 -15.82
N ARG A 211 8.32 -15.81 -15.72
CA ARG A 211 8.14 -16.77 -16.82
C ARG A 211 7.15 -16.32 -17.87
N LYS A 212 6.09 -15.60 -17.47
CA LYS A 212 4.91 -15.37 -18.32
C LYS A 212 4.63 -13.91 -18.65
N ASN A 213 4.96 -12.98 -17.76
CA ASN A 213 4.41 -11.62 -17.83
C ASN A 213 5.48 -10.54 -17.98
N CYS A 214 6.75 -10.79 -17.57
CA CYS A 214 7.73 -9.74 -17.57
C CYS A 214 8.57 -9.69 -18.86
N ASP A 215 8.86 -8.48 -19.32
CA ASP A 215 9.88 -8.23 -20.34
C ASP A 215 11.28 -8.35 -19.69
N ARG A 216 11.94 -9.48 -19.89
CA ARG A 216 13.24 -9.79 -19.31
C ARG A 216 14.37 -8.89 -19.84
N SER A 217 14.19 -8.23 -20.97
CA SER A 217 15.20 -7.33 -21.54
C SER A 217 15.24 -6.01 -20.74
N ARG A 218 14.12 -5.63 -20.15
CA ARG A 218 13.93 -4.38 -19.40
C ARG A 218 13.87 -4.58 -17.88
N THR A 219 13.81 -5.82 -17.42
CA THR A 219 13.65 -6.15 -15.99
C THR A 219 15.02 -6.39 -15.34
N ASP A 220 15.22 -5.85 -14.13
CA ASP A 220 16.41 -6.14 -13.33
C ASP A 220 16.50 -7.63 -13.01
N ARG A 221 17.68 -8.21 -13.23
CA ARG A 221 17.94 -9.64 -13.01
C ARG A 221 18.53 -9.94 -11.63
N ALA A 222 18.99 -8.91 -10.91
CA ALA A 222 19.57 -9.04 -9.57
C ALA A 222 18.47 -9.15 -8.49
N VAL A 223 17.62 -10.17 -8.61
CA VAL A 223 16.43 -10.37 -7.77
C VAL A 223 16.35 -11.81 -7.23
N HIS A 224 15.72 -11.95 -6.07
CA HIS A 224 15.39 -13.22 -5.44
C HIS A 224 13.95 -13.61 -5.80
N LEU A 225 13.79 -14.43 -6.84
CA LEU A 225 12.48 -14.84 -7.32
C LEU A 225 11.83 -15.88 -6.39
N ARG A 226 10.58 -15.63 -6.00
CA ARG A 226 9.75 -16.51 -5.18
C ARG A 226 8.40 -16.73 -5.85
N SER A 227 7.73 -17.83 -5.51
CA SER A 227 6.38 -18.06 -6.01
C SER A 227 5.37 -17.10 -5.39
N GLY A 228 4.32 -16.74 -6.13
CA GLY A 228 3.20 -15.97 -5.59
C GLY A 228 2.58 -16.65 -4.36
N ALA A 229 2.56 -17.98 -4.32
CA ALA A 229 2.10 -18.73 -3.14
C ALA A 229 2.97 -18.50 -1.90
N TRP A 230 4.29 -18.31 -2.06
CA TRP A 230 5.20 -18.00 -0.95
C TRP A 230 4.83 -16.68 -0.26
N TYR A 231 4.52 -15.64 -1.06
CA TYR A 231 4.08 -14.34 -0.57
C TYR A 231 2.69 -14.42 0.07
N ARG A 232 1.71 -15.00 -0.63
CA ARG A 232 0.33 -15.13 -0.13
C ARG A 232 0.25 -15.84 1.21
N ARG A 233 0.91 -16.98 1.40
CA ARG A 233 0.90 -17.71 2.69
C ARG A 233 1.37 -16.86 3.87
N ARG A 234 2.31 -15.94 3.65
CA ARG A 234 2.83 -15.05 4.71
C ARG A 234 1.88 -13.88 4.99
N LEU A 235 1.38 -13.25 3.94
CA LEU A 235 0.45 -12.12 4.03
C LEU A 235 -0.89 -12.54 4.66
N GLN A 236 -1.43 -13.68 4.27
CA GLN A 236 -2.70 -14.23 4.77
C GLN A 236 -2.74 -14.50 6.28
N LYS A 237 -1.59 -14.57 6.95
CA LYS A 237 -1.55 -14.66 8.42
C LYS A 237 -2.19 -13.44 9.10
N SER A 238 -2.09 -12.27 8.49
CA SER A 238 -2.51 -11.00 9.11
C SER A 238 -3.46 -10.16 8.25
N PHE A 239 -3.56 -10.47 6.98
CA PHE A 239 -4.34 -9.73 6.02
C PHE A 239 -5.33 -10.63 5.27
N ARG A 240 -6.40 -10.03 4.77
CA ARG A 240 -7.34 -10.60 3.81
C ARG A 240 -7.06 -9.97 2.44
N TYR A 241 -6.96 -10.78 1.41
CA TYR A 241 -6.82 -10.32 0.03
C TYR A 241 -8.16 -9.81 -0.50
N VAL A 242 -8.15 -8.69 -1.21
CA VAL A 242 -9.36 -8.09 -1.82
C VAL A 242 -9.21 -7.80 -3.30
N GLY A 243 -8.16 -8.30 -3.92
CA GLY A 243 -7.90 -8.14 -5.36
C GLY A 243 -6.78 -7.15 -5.68
N PHE A 244 -6.23 -7.25 -6.87
CA PHE A 244 -5.25 -6.33 -7.48
C PHE A 244 -4.05 -5.94 -6.59
N GLY A 245 -3.55 -6.87 -5.77
CA GLY A 245 -2.44 -6.59 -4.84
C GLY A 245 -2.86 -5.86 -3.56
N ILE A 246 -4.15 -5.62 -3.35
CA ILE A 246 -4.69 -4.93 -2.17
C ILE A 246 -5.05 -5.96 -1.09
N TRP A 247 -4.62 -5.68 0.12
CA TRP A 247 -4.81 -6.49 1.30
C TRP A 247 -5.34 -5.63 2.44
N LEU A 248 -6.36 -6.09 3.14
CA LEU A 248 -6.90 -5.42 4.33
C LEU A 248 -6.49 -6.18 5.58
N ARG A 249 -6.20 -5.46 6.66
CA ARG A 249 -5.98 -6.07 7.97
C ARG A 249 -7.21 -6.87 8.38
N LYS A 250 -7.02 -8.08 8.94
CA LYS A 250 -8.14 -8.94 9.35
C LYS A 250 -9.03 -8.33 10.43
N ASN A 251 -8.45 -7.44 11.25
CA ASN A 251 -9.13 -6.76 12.35
C ASN A 251 -9.69 -5.38 11.96
N VAL A 252 -9.69 -5.02 10.69
CA VAL A 252 -10.28 -3.76 10.22
C VAL A 252 -11.71 -4.01 9.75
N THR A 253 -12.61 -3.12 10.15
CA THR A 253 -13.97 -3.10 9.60
C THR A 253 -13.92 -2.48 8.20
N ALA A 254 -14.29 -3.25 7.21
CA ALA A 254 -14.37 -2.84 5.82
C ALA A 254 -15.70 -3.33 5.24
N ILE A 255 -16.33 -2.52 4.43
CA ILE A 255 -17.52 -2.92 3.68
C ILE A 255 -17.05 -3.66 2.43
N LEU A 256 -17.35 -4.95 2.38
CA LEU A 256 -17.15 -5.82 1.24
C LEU A 256 -18.48 -6.53 0.96
N TRP A 257 -19.02 -6.31 -0.21
CA TRP A 257 -20.21 -7.01 -0.69
C TRP A 257 -19.87 -8.48 -0.95
N GLU A 258 -20.87 -9.35 -1.00
CA GLU A 258 -20.64 -10.79 -1.10
C GLU A 258 -19.81 -11.17 -2.34
N MET A 259 -20.08 -10.52 -3.48
CA MET A 259 -19.34 -10.73 -4.74
C MET A 259 -17.92 -10.14 -4.74
N GLU A 260 -17.55 -9.36 -3.72
CA GLU A 260 -16.21 -8.76 -3.54
C GLU A 260 -15.35 -9.57 -2.56
N ARG A 261 -15.93 -10.59 -1.92
CA ARG A 261 -15.23 -11.48 -1.00
C ARG A 261 -14.54 -12.59 -1.78
N SER A 262 -13.27 -12.82 -1.47
CA SER A 262 -12.45 -13.90 -2.04
C SER A 262 -12.15 -14.97 -0.99
#